data_4b73cbc7e1729a5376f4e77d9cac8121
#
_entry.id   4b73cbc7e1729a5376f4e77d9cac8121
#
_cell.length_a   1.000
_cell.length_b   1.000
_cell.length_c   1.000
_cell.angle_alpha   90.00
_cell.angle_beta   90.00
_cell.angle_gamma   90.00
#
_symmetry.space_group_name_H-M   'P 1'
#
loop_
_entity.id
_entity.type
_entity.pdbx_description
1 polymer ?
#
loop_
_entity_poly.entity_id
_entity_poly.type
_entity_poly.pdbx_seq_one_letter_code
_entity_poly.pdbx_strand_id
1 'polypeptide(L)'
;MSESGKRRPDAPPRVDSRGKHTQRSGGAGRILAFGAVVAVLALIVVAMIGNSQGQEVAAGAAPVENADRIDVVYFHRTERCDSCLWAGQTSRKTVESYFASELASGKVTFREVDVQKPVNRALALKYGASGSSLFIDYVSQGKDNIVEAQQTYPYVGNEARFTGLLRGMIAAGLGKS
;
A
#
# COMPACT_ATOMS: atom_id res chain seq x y z
N MET A 1 44.77 -61.26 17.91
CA MET A 1 44.33 -62.21 18.94
C MET A 1 42.88 -61.93 19.19
N SER A 2 42.14 -62.83 18.74
CA SER A 2 40.99 -63.61 19.20
C SER A 2 39.68 -62.88 19.12
N GLU A 3 38.89 -63.20 18.12
CA GLU A 3 37.85 -64.24 17.99
C GLU A 3 36.67 -64.02 18.91
N SER A 4 35.52 -63.90 18.45
CA SER A 4 34.57 -64.83 17.80
C SER A 4 33.24 -64.78 18.51
N GLY A 5 32.15 -64.91 17.78
CA GLY A 5 30.85 -65.36 18.32
C GLY A 5 29.61 -64.56 17.84
N LYS A 6 29.25 -64.68 16.65
CA LYS A 6 28.22 -65.41 15.90
C LYS A 6 27.19 -66.12 16.82
N ARG A 7 25.93 -65.61 16.79
CA ARG A 7 24.69 -66.42 16.81
C ARG A 7 23.47 -65.63 16.38
N ARG A 8 22.87 -66.03 15.28
CA ARG A 8 21.44 -66.04 14.94
C ARG A 8 20.91 -67.39 15.40
N PRO A 9 19.65 -67.70 15.25
CA PRO A 9 18.38 -66.96 15.01
C PRO A 9 17.33 -67.42 16.03
N ASP A 10 16.13 -66.87 16.00
CA ASP A 10 14.90 -67.66 16.00
C ASP A 10 13.71 -66.79 15.59
N ALA A 11 12.99 -67.30 14.63
CA ALA A 11 11.74 -66.79 14.12
C ALA A 11 10.58 -67.57 14.75
N PRO A 12 9.33 -67.30 14.41
CA PRO A 12 8.23 -66.84 15.21
C PRO A 12 7.26 -67.98 15.66
N PRO A 13 6.15 -67.65 16.29
CA PRO A 13 4.94 -68.40 16.04
C PRO A 13 3.82 -67.51 15.47
N ARG A 14 3.22 -68.03 14.43
CA ARG A 14 1.86 -67.70 13.97
C ARG A 14 0.85 -68.19 14.98
N VAL A 15 -0.18 -67.39 15.20
CA VAL A 15 -1.49 -67.90 15.65
C VAL A 15 -2.59 -67.13 14.96
N ASP A 16 -3.42 -67.93 14.41
CA ASP A 16 -4.60 -67.79 13.60
C ASP A 16 -5.76 -66.98 14.18
N SER A 17 -6.40 -66.32 13.27
CA SER A 17 -7.82 -66.28 12.92
C SER A 17 -8.95 -66.16 13.94
N ARG A 18 -9.87 -65.34 13.46
CA ARG A 18 -11.32 -65.36 13.64
C ARG A 18 -11.93 -64.61 14.83
N GLY A 19 -12.67 -63.57 14.46
CA GLY A 19 -13.70 -63.00 15.33
C GLY A 19 -14.38 -61.76 14.77
N LYS A 20 -15.30 -61.99 13.85
CA LYS A 20 -16.63 -61.36 13.68
C LYS A 20 -16.79 -59.85 13.86
N HIS A 21 -17.21 -59.26 12.76
CA HIS A 21 -18.27 -58.25 12.57
C HIS A 21 -18.87 -57.61 13.84
N THR A 22 -18.72 -56.32 13.94
CA THR A 22 -19.84 -55.43 14.25
C THR A 22 -19.67 -54.10 13.51
N GLN A 23 -20.49 -53.96 12.52
CA GLN A 23 -20.80 -52.72 11.82
C GLN A 23 -21.51 -51.80 12.79
N ARG A 24 -20.94 -50.63 13.07
CA ARG A 24 -21.67 -49.52 13.67
C ARG A 24 -21.45 -48.25 12.88
N SER A 25 -22.47 -47.92 12.14
CA SER A 25 -22.75 -46.65 11.50
C SER A 25 -22.59 -45.48 12.48
N GLY A 26 -21.84 -44.48 12.08
CA GLY A 26 -21.64 -43.24 12.85
C GLY A 26 -20.77 -42.21 12.15
N GLY A 27 -20.82 -42.14 10.83
CA GLY A 27 -19.97 -41.23 10.07
C GLY A 27 -20.62 -39.97 9.46
N ALA A 28 -21.96 -39.88 9.52
CA ALA A 28 -22.67 -38.79 8.81
C ALA A 28 -22.61 -37.41 9.51
N GLY A 29 -22.52 -37.41 10.85
CA GLY A 29 -22.54 -36.15 11.63
C GLY A 29 -21.22 -35.37 11.63
N ARG A 30 -20.10 -36.07 11.45
CA ARG A 30 -18.78 -35.41 11.51
C ARG A 30 -18.40 -34.71 10.19
N ILE A 31 -18.92 -35.18 9.07
CA ILE A 31 -18.64 -34.60 7.73
C ILE A 31 -19.39 -33.27 7.56
N LEU A 32 -20.62 -33.16 8.11
CA LEU A 32 -21.39 -31.89 8.04
C LEU A 32 -20.79 -30.79 8.91
N ALA A 33 -20.18 -31.13 10.07
CA ALA A 33 -19.51 -30.13 10.91
C ALA A 33 -18.23 -29.58 10.28
N PHE A 34 -17.45 -30.42 9.59
CA PHE A 34 -16.26 -29.97 8.87
C PHE A 34 -16.60 -29.08 7.67
N GLY A 35 -17.68 -29.40 6.93
CA GLY A 35 -18.13 -28.57 5.79
C GLY A 35 -18.55 -27.16 6.21
N ALA A 36 -19.23 -27.03 7.34
CA ALA A 36 -19.64 -25.71 7.86
C ALA A 36 -18.43 -24.84 8.29
N VAL A 37 -17.44 -25.43 8.95
CA VAL A 37 -16.22 -24.71 9.36
C VAL A 37 -15.40 -24.26 8.17
N VAL A 38 -15.24 -25.10 7.14
CA VAL A 38 -14.52 -24.76 5.91
C VAL A 38 -15.25 -23.64 5.16
N ALA A 39 -16.58 -23.67 5.08
CA ALA A 39 -17.37 -22.62 4.44
C ALA A 39 -17.25 -21.27 5.16
N VAL A 40 -17.27 -21.26 6.50
CA VAL A 40 -17.07 -20.04 7.29
C VAL A 40 -15.66 -19.49 7.14
N LEU A 41 -14.64 -20.35 7.16
CA LEU A 41 -13.25 -19.93 6.94
C LEU A 41 -13.04 -19.39 5.52
N ALA A 42 -13.66 -19.99 4.51
CA ALA A 42 -13.61 -19.48 3.13
C ALA A 42 -14.28 -18.10 3.01
N LEU A 43 -15.40 -17.86 3.69
CA LEU A 43 -16.07 -16.54 3.71
C LEU A 43 -15.23 -15.50 4.43
N ILE A 44 -14.53 -15.84 5.53
CA ILE A 44 -13.63 -14.92 6.23
C ILE A 44 -12.42 -14.58 5.35
N VAL A 45 -11.85 -15.54 4.63
CA VAL A 45 -10.73 -15.31 3.70
C VAL A 45 -11.16 -14.41 2.55
N VAL A 46 -12.34 -14.63 1.96
CA VAL A 46 -12.89 -13.77 0.90
C VAL A 46 -13.15 -12.35 1.41
N ALA A 47 -13.67 -12.21 2.66
CA ALA A 47 -13.86 -10.90 3.27
C ALA A 47 -12.53 -10.18 3.56
N MET A 48 -11.47 -10.91 3.92
CA MET A 48 -10.14 -10.33 4.13
C MET A 48 -9.43 -9.95 2.82
N ILE A 49 -9.64 -10.71 1.74
CA ILE A 49 -9.06 -10.41 0.42
C ILE A 49 -9.80 -9.24 -0.25
N GLY A 50 -11.10 -9.09 -0.01
CA GLY A 50 -11.92 -8.01 -0.58
C GLY A 50 -11.61 -6.61 -0.04
N ASN A 51 -10.83 -6.49 1.05
CA ASN A 51 -10.54 -5.19 1.67
C ASN A 51 -9.11 -4.69 1.45
N SER A 52 -8.33 -5.37 0.61
CA SER A 52 -7.01 -4.90 0.16
C SER A 52 -7.17 -4.18 -1.18
N GLN A 53 -7.93 -3.10 -1.22
CA GLN A 53 -7.76 -2.13 -2.29
C GLN A 53 -6.45 -1.38 -2.00
N GLY A 54 -5.33 -2.00 -2.39
CA GLY A 54 -4.11 -1.27 -2.63
C GLY A 54 -4.45 -0.20 -3.65
N GLN A 55 -4.44 1.06 -3.21
CA GLN A 55 -4.64 2.20 -4.07
C GLN A 55 -3.45 2.22 -5.04
N GLU A 56 -3.67 1.69 -6.24
CA GLU A 56 -2.72 1.88 -7.33
C GLU A 56 -2.61 3.39 -7.55
N VAL A 57 -1.41 3.92 -7.29
CA VAL A 57 -1.06 5.29 -7.67
C VAL A 57 -1.10 5.31 -9.19
N ALA A 58 -2.22 5.76 -9.74
CA ALA A 58 -2.41 5.84 -11.19
C ALA A 58 -1.48 6.94 -11.73
N ALA A 59 -0.34 6.53 -12.30
CA ALA A 59 0.48 7.42 -13.09
C ALA A 59 -0.37 7.97 -14.25
N GLY A 60 -0.77 9.24 -14.13
CA GLY A 60 -1.58 9.91 -15.15
C GLY A 60 -3.08 10.05 -14.86
N ALA A 61 -3.54 9.79 -13.62
CA ALA A 61 -4.91 10.13 -13.25
C ALA A 61 -5.16 11.65 -13.42
N ALA A 62 -6.32 12.00 -14.00
CA ALA A 62 -6.75 13.39 -14.11
C ALA A 62 -7.06 13.95 -12.72
N PRO A 63 -6.86 15.27 -12.50
CA PRO A 63 -7.30 15.93 -11.27
C PRO A 63 -8.79 15.66 -11.00
N VAL A 64 -9.11 15.33 -9.75
CA VAL A 64 -10.51 15.26 -9.31
C VAL A 64 -10.99 16.69 -9.08
N GLU A 65 -11.97 17.14 -9.85
CA GLU A 65 -12.56 18.46 -9.69
C GLU A 65 -13.37 18.56 -8.38
N ASN A 66 -13.35 19.73 -7.75
CA ASN A 66 -14.08 20.00 -6.50
C ASN A 66 -13.69 19.06 -5.35
N ALA A 67 -12.42 18.74 -5.22
CA ALA A 67 -11.90 17.98 -4.08
C ALA A 67 -12.24 18.67 -2.75
N ASP A 68 -12.52 17.88 -1.71
CA ASP A 68 -12.77 18.42 -0.35
C ASP A 68 -11.51 19.04 0.24
N ARG A 69 -10.35 18.45 -0.05
CA ARG A 69 -9.01 18.94 0.35
C ARG A 69 -7.98 18.53 -0.69
N ILE A 70 -6.96 19.34 -0.84
CA ILE A 70 -5.80 19.05 -1.70
C ILE A 70 -4.55 19.05 -0.85
N ASP A 71 -3.88 17.91 -0.78
CA ASP A 71 -2.61 17.77 -0.09
C ASP A 71 -1.46 17.77 -1.11
N VAL A 72 -0.65 18.81 -1.10
CA VAL A 72 0.58 18.89 -1.91
C VAL A 72 1.74 18.38 -1.09
N VAL A 73 2.36 17.28 -1.52
CA VAL A 73 3.40 16.60 -0.76
C VAL A 73 4.67 16.48 -1.62
N TYR A 74 5.74 17.12 -1.17
CA TYR A 74 7.05 16.98 -1.77
C TYR A 74 7.89 16.00 -0.95
N PHE A 75 8.19 14.85 -1.55
CA PHE A 75 9.08 13.86 -0.95
C PHE A 75 10.53 14.16 -1.33
N HIS A 76 11.45 13.84 -0.44
CA HIS A 76 12.89 13.99 -0.68
C HIS A 76 13.70 13.00 0.18
N ARG A 77 14.97 12.86 -0.13
CA ARG A 77 15.95 12.15 0.72
C ARG A 77 16.56 13.12 1.72
N THR A 78 17.19 12.58 2.77
CA THR A 78 17.91 13.39 3.78
C THR A 78 18.97 14.28 3.12
N GLU A 79 19.76 13.68 2.21
CA GLU A 79 20.69 14.44 1.36
C GLU A 79 19.98 14.85 0.08
N ARG A 80 20.03 16.15 -0.22
CA ARG A 80 19.28 16.76 -1.32
C ARG A 80 20.25 17.43 -2.29
N CYS A 81 20.08 17.14 -3.57
CA CYS A 81 20.76 17.87 -4.65
C CYS A 81 20.13 19.26 -4.85
N ASP A 82 20.84 20.15 -5.54
CA ASP A 82 20.36 21.53 -5.79
C ASP A 82 19.01 21.56 -6.50
N SER A 83 18.82 20.71 -7.49
CA SER A 83 17.54 20.58 -8.20
C SER A 83 16.41 20.07 -7.29
N CYS A 84 16.73 19.17 -6.34
CA CYS A 84 15.77 18.69 -5.36
C CYS A 84 15.39 19.79 -4.35
N LEU A 85 16.35 20.57 -3.89
CA LEU A 85 16.11 21.73 -3.02
C LEU A 85 15.24 22.77 -3.75
N TRP A 86 15.62 23.10 -4.99
CA TRP A 86 14.89 24.06 -5.81
C TRP A 86 13.44 23.64 -6.03
N ALA A 87 13.18 22.36 -6.40
CA ALA A 87 11.83 21.86 -6.63
C ALA A 87 10.95 21.93 -5.36
N GLY A 88 11.47 21.55 -4.20
CA GLY A 88 10.75 21.65 -2.94
C GLY A 88 10.43 23.10 -2.56
N GLN A 89 11.42 24.00 -2.66
CA GLN A 89 11.26 25.42 -2.36
C GLN A 89 10.26 26.11 -3.32
N THR A 90 10.36 25.81 -4.63
CA THR A 90 9.46 26.37 -5.63
C THR A 90 8.03 25.85 -5.45
N SER A 91 7.86 24.57 -5.09
CA SER A 91 6.54 24.00 -4.75
C SER A 91 5.92 24.70 -3.55
N ARG A 92 6.67 24.87 -2.46
CA ARG A 92 6.25 25.61 -1.27
C ARG A 92 5.84 27.03 -1.63
N LYS A 93 6.73 27.78 -2.29
CA LYS A 93 6.49 29.17 -2.70
C LYS A 93 5.23 29.28 -3.56
N THR A 94 4.99 28.31 -4.47
CA THR A 94 3.80 28.29 -5.31
C THR A 94 2.52 28.17 -4.45
N VAL A 95 2.49 27.23 -3.51
CA VAL A 95 1.33 27.05 -2.64
C VAL A 95 1.10 28.28 -1.77
N GLU A 96 2.14 28.79 -1.13
CA GLU A 96 2.05 29.95 -0.22
C GLU A 96 1.65 31.23 -0.96
N SER A 97 2.12 31.45 -2.18
CA SER A 97 1.85 32.68 -2.94
C SER A 97 0.49 32.70 -3.63
N TYR A 98 0.01 31.55 -4.11
CA TYR A 98 -1.19 31.50 -4.96
C TYR A 98 -2.42 30.88 -4.28
N PHE A 99 -2.22 30.18 -3.16
CA PHE A 99 -3.28 29.49 -2.42
C PHE A 99 -3.25 29.82 -0.91
N ALA A 100 -2.86 31.03 -0.56
CA ALA A 100 -2.72 31.45 0.83
C ALA A 100 -4.04 31.32 1.63
N SER A 101 -5.19 31.63 1.02
CA SER A 101 -6.50 31.50 1.65
C SER A 101 -6.91 30.05 1.84
N GLU A 102 -6.65 29.21 0.86
CA GLU A 102 -6.91 27.77 0.90
C GLU A 102 -5.96 27.06 1.88
N LEU A 103 -4.72 27.54 1.97
CA LEU A 103 -3.77 27.06 2.97
C LEU A 103 -4.22 27.43 4.39
N ALA A 104 -4.68 28.66 4.61
CA ALA A 104 -5.18 29.12 5.90
C ALA A 104 -6.45 28.38 6.35
N SER A 105 -7.33 28.03 5.42
CA SER A 105 -8.55 27.25 5.69
C SER A 105 -8.31 25.73 5.77
N GLY A 106 -7.13 25.23 5.44
CA GLY A 106 -6.82 23.81 5.34
C GLY A 106 -7.39 23.11 4.12
N LYS A 107 -7.97 23.86 3.16
CA LYS A 107 -8.46 23.34 1.88
C LYS A 107 -7.30 22.89 0.99
N VAL A 108 -6.17 23.56 1.07
CA VAL A 108 -4.87 23.13 0.49
C VAL A 108 -3.89 22.97 1.63
N THR A 109 -3.09 21.91 1.59
CA THR A 109 -1.96 21.74 2.51
C THR A 109 -0.67 21.59 1.75
N PHE A 110 0.47 21.90 2.38
CA PHE A 110 1.79 21.62 1.83
C PHE A 110 2.67 20.96 2.88
N ARG A 111 3.35 19.88 2.48
CA ARG A 111 4.31 19.18 3.33
C ARG A 111 5.57 18.78 2.56
N GLU A 112 6.72 18.91 3.21
CA GLU A 112 7.96 18.25 2.79
C GLU A 112 8.19 17.02 3.66
N VAL A 113 8.54 15.90 3.03
CA VAL A 113 8.63 14.58 3.68
C VAL A 113 9.94 13.90 3.31
N ASP A 114 10.79 13.67 4.30
CA ASP A 114 12.01 12.88 4.11
C ASP A 114 11.65 11.37 4.14
N VAL A 115 11.79 10.70 2.98
CA VAL A 115 11.45 9.27 2.82
C VAL A 115 12.37 8.34 3.59
N GLN A 116 13.56 8.80 4.02
CA GLN A 116 14.52 7.98 4.75
C GLN A 116 14.25 7.97 6.28
N LYS A 117 13.41 8.87 6.78
CA LYS A 117 13.02 8.87 8.19
C LYS A 117 12.00 7.78 8.47
N PRO A 118 12.24 6.89 9.46
CA PRO A 118 11.33 5.78 9.78
C PRO A 118 9.88 6.21 10.06
N VAL A 119 9.69 7.39 10.68
CA VAL A 119 8.37 7.95 10.99
C VAL A 119 7.55 8.26 9.74
N ASN A 120 8.20 8.49 8.60
CA ASN A 120 7.56 8.82 7.32
C ASN A 120 7.31 7.60 6.43
N ARG A 121 7.76 6.40 6.84
CA ARG A 121 7.70 5.19 6.02
C ARG A 121 6.28 4.86 5.54
N ALA A 122 5.31 4.91 6.44
CA ALA A 122 3.92 4.62 6.08
C ALA A 122 3.36 5.61 5.05
N LEU A 123 3.69 6.90 5.21
CA LEU A 123 3.28 7.95 4.27
C LEU A 123 3.98 7.78 2.93
N ALA A 124 5.30 7.53 2.91
CA ALA A 124 6.04 7.30 1.68
C ALA A 124 5.50 6.09 0.90
N LEU A 125 5.16 4.99 1.58
CA LEU A 125 4.53 3.82 0.97
C LEU A 125 3.14 4.12 0.41
N LYS A 126 2.31 4.90 1.14
CA LYS A 126 0.99 5.34 0.66
C LYS A 126 1.08 6.05 -0.68
N TYR A 127 2.09 6.91 -0.87
CA TYR A 127 2.29 7.70 -2.09
C TYR A 127 3.16 6.98 -3.14
N GLY A 128 3.72 5.81 -2.84
CA GLY A 128 4.69 5.14 -3.71
C GLY A 128 6.01 5.89 -3.85
N ALA A 129 6.31 6.80 -2.91
CA ALA A 129 7.48 7.66 -2.96
C ALA A 129 8.74 6.95 -2.46
N SER A 130 9.81 6.95 -3.28
CA SER A 130 11.11 6.34 -2.93
C SER A 130 12.28 7.35 -2.95
N GLY A 131 12.01 8.58 -3.38
CA GLY A 131 13.01 9.64 -3.55
C GLY A 131 12.37 11.00 -3.72
N SER A 132 13.06 11.91 -4.43
CA SER A 132 12.54 13.26 -4.71
C SER A 132 11.40 13.20 -5.71
N SER A 133 10.21 13.52 -5.26
CA SER A 133 8.97 13.48 -6.06
C SER A 133 7.91 14.41 -5.49
N LEU A 134 7.10 14.98 -6.36
CA LEU A 134 6.01 15.88 -6.02
C LEU A 134 4.67 15.19 -6.31
N PHE A 135 3.81 15.14 -5.32
CA PHE A 135 2.47 14.55 -5.43
C PHE A 135 1.40 15.56 -5.06
N ILE A 136 0.25 15.40 -5.67
CA ILE A 136 -0.99 16.08 -5.30
C ILE A 136 -2.01 15.01 -4.97
N ASP A 137 -2.55 15.04 -3.76
CA ASP A 137 -3.62 14.16 -3.34
C ASP A 137 -4.93 14.96 -3.30
N TYR A 138 -5.83 14.63 -4.22
CA TYR A 138 -7.16 15.22 -4.28
C TYR A 138 -8.10 14.39 -3.41
N VAL A 139 -8.25 14.79 -2.16
CA VAL A 139 -9.13 14.10 -1.20
C VAL A 139 -10.57 14.47 -1.49
N SER A 140 -11.41 13.47 -1.78
CA SER A 140 -12.83 13.66 -2.05
C SER A 140 -13.63 12.57 -1.35
N GLN A 141 -14.64 12.98 -0.56
CA GLN A 141 -15.48 12.08 0.24
C GLN A 141 -14.66 11.12 1.14
N GLY A 142 -13.55 11.63 1.69
CA GLY A 142 -12.64 10.87 2.53
C GLY A 142 -11.75 9.86 1.79
N LYS A 143 -11.77 9.86 0.46
CA LYS A 143 -10.91 9.01 -0.39
C LYS A 143 -9.76 9.82 -0.97
N ASP A 144 -8.58 9.23 -0.95
CA ASP A 144 -7.39 9.80 -1.58
C ASP A 144 -7.39 9.53 -3.08
N ASN A 145 -7.00 10.53 -3.88
CA ASN A 145 -6.73 10.43 -5.31
C ASN A 145 -5.36 11.02 -5.57
N ILE A 146 -4.34 10.18 -5.40
CA ILE A 146 -2.94 10.58 -5.43
C ILE A 146 -2.43 10.61 -6.86
N VAL A 147 -1.90 11.75 -7.28
CA VAL A 147 -1.33 11.98 -8.61
C VAL A 147 0.09 12.50 -8.46
N GLU A 148 1.05 11.86 -9.11
CA GLU A 148 2.40 12.38 -9.20
C GLU A 148 2.47 13.52 -10.25
N ALA A 149 3.01 14.65 -9.86
CA ALA A 149 3.11 15.84 -10.72
C ALA A 149 4.28 15.75 -11.71
N GLN A 150 4.39 14.62 -12.43
CA GLN A 150 5.52 14.32 -13.35
C GLN A 150 5.72 15.37 -14.42
N GLN A 151 4.66 16.02 -14.89
CA GLN A 151 4.73 17.09 -15.91
C GLN A 151 5.50 18.32 -15.44
N THR A 152 5.77 18.47 -14.13
CA THR A 152 6.59 19.57 -13.62
C THR A 152 8.09 19.30 -13.72
N TYR A 153 8.53 18.05 -13.76
CA TYR A 153 9.93 17.66 -13.68
C TYR A 153 10.81 18.20 -14.82
N PRO A 154 10.37 18.21 -16.08
CA PRO A 154 11.16 18.80 -17.17
C PRO A 154 11.44 20.31 -16.99
N TYR A 155 10.74 20.95 -16.08
CA TYR A 155 10.82 22.39 -15.85
C TYR A 155 11.51 22.76 -14.53
N VAL A 156 12.18 21.82 -13.89
CA VAL A 156 13.07 22.13 -12.76
C VAL A 156 14.14 23.12 -13.22
N GLY A 157 14.25 24.26 -12.50
CA GLY A 157 15.07 25.40 -12.90
C GLY A 157 14.33 26.46 -13.75
N ASN A 158 13.14 26.17 -14.25
CA ASN A 158 12.28 27.15 -14.94
C ASN A 158 11.05 27.48 -14.06
N GLU A 159 11.18 28.50 -13.21
CA GLU A 159 10.17 28.83 -12.19
C GLU A 159 8.79 29.14 -12.82
N ALA A 160 8.73 29.88 -13.91
CA ALA A 160 7.46 30.27 -14.52
C ALA A 160 6.65 29.06 -15.01
N ARG A 161 7.33 28.12 -15.68
CA ARG A 161 6.70 26.88 -16.20
C ARG A 161 6.32 25.94 -15.09
N PHE A 162 7.24 25.68 -14.16
CA PHE A 162 6.99 24.80 -13.00
C PHE A 162 5.82 25.30 -12.18
N THR A 163 5.84 26.57 -11.76
CA THR A 163 4.77 27.22 -10.99
C THR A 163 3.46 27.22 -11.76
N GLY A 164 3.47 27.51 -13.07
CA GLY A 164 2.26 27.52 -13.89
C GLY A 164 1.58 26.16 -13.93
N LEU A 165 2.34 25.08 -14.11
CA LEU A 165 1.82 23.72 -14.11
C LEU A 165 1.27 23.32 -12.73
N LEU A 166 2.03 23.53 -11.66
CA LEU A 166 1.60 23.19 -10.31
C LEU A 166 0.32 23.96 -9.90
N ARG A 167 0.26 25.26 -10.21
CA ARG A 167 -0.94 26.08 -10.01
C ARG A 167 -2.14 25.51 -10.76
N GLY A 168 -1.97 25.15 -12.03
CA GLY A 168 -3.04 24.59 -12.85
C GLY A 168 -3.60 23.31 -12.25
N MET A 169 -2.74 22.41 -11.78
CA MET A 169 -3.16 21.17 -11.13
C MET A 169 -3.96 21.43 -9.85
N ILE A 170 -3.46 22.31 -8.98
CA ILE A 170 -4.16 22.65 -7.72
C ILE A 170 -5.49 23.37 -8.02
N ALA A 171 -5.49 24.33 -8.95
CA ALA A 171 -6.69 25.07 -9.34
C ALA A 171 -7.78 24.16 -9.91
N ALA A 172 -7.41 23.20 -10.78
CA ALA A 172 -8.33 22.20 -11.33
C ALA A 172 -8.98 21.38 -10.19
N GLY A 173 -8.20 20.93 -9.22
CA GLY A 173 -8.74 20.20 -8.07
C GLY A 173 -9.66 21.04 -7.16
N LEU A 174 -9.50 22.36 -7.16
CA LEU A 174 -10.38 23.30 -6.46
C LEU A 174 -11.64 23.65 -7.29
N GLY A 175 -11.79 23.16 -8.53
CA GLY A 175 -12.84 23.57 -9.45
C GLY A 175 -12.68 25.02 -9.93
N LYS A 176 -11.46 25.54 -9.92
CA LYS A 176 -11.10 26.88 -10.41
C LYS A 176 -10.46 26.73 -11.78
N SER A 177 -11.17 27.12 -12.82
CA SER A 177 -10.67 27.19 -14.21
C SER A 177 -10.16 28.59 -14.55
#